data_6f72df54516347f5d32025aec613105d
#
_entry.id   6f72df54516347f5d32025aec613105d
#
_cell.length_a   1.000
_cell.length_b   1.000
_cell.length_c   1.000
_cell.angle_alpha   90.00
_cell.angle_beta   90.00
_cell.angle_gamma   90.00
#
_symmetry.space_group_name_H-M   'P 1'
#
loop_
_entity.id
_entity.type
_entity.pdbx_description
1 polymer ?
#
loop_
_entity_poly.entity_id
_entity_poly.type
_entity_poly.pdbx_seq_one_letter_code
_entity_poly.pdbx_strand_id
1 'polypeptide(L)'
;MKFVLFVEGHTEKVLPVFLKRWLDPQLAQHGRQPVGIQAVRFEGQAEFIRDVAQKANLYLNAPKRDVIAVIGLLDLYGASLPYPADKTTATDRYAWAKQHLEDKVAHQQFRQHFAVHETEAWLLSSVNIFPAEIKAGLVSKTQHPEQVNFNEPPAKLLDRLYLSKTNRHYKKVVNGTELFAKLDPEIAYSKCPSVKSLLDDMQQLALSHPE
;
A
#
# COMPACT_ATOMS: atom_id res chain seq x y z
N MET A 1 4.49 17.08 -12.43
CA MET A 1 5.24 15.88 -11.98
C MET A 1 4.29 14.89 -11.34
N LYS A 2 4.57 13.59 -11.41
CA LYS A 2 3.70 12.54 -10.83
C LYS A 2 4.47 11.29 -10.44
N PHE A 3 3.94 10.55 -9.49
CA PHE A 3 4.21 9.13 -9.30
C PHE A 3 3.30 8.27 -10.17
N VAL A 4 3.80 7.12 -10.60
CA VAL A 4 2.99 6.05 -11.16
C VAL A 4 2.92 4.94 -10.12
N LEU A 5 1.73 4.67 -9.60
CA LEU A 5 1.48 3.69 -8.55
C LEU A 5 0.93 2.39 -9.16
N PHE A 6 1.73 1.35 -9.16
CA PHE A 6 1.34 0.01 -9.60
C PHE A 6 0.70 -0.74 -8.43
N VAL A 7 -0.54 -1.16 -8.59
CA VAL A 7 -1.33 -1.82 -7.54
C VAL A 7 -2.02 -3.08 -8.05
N GLU A 8 -2.27 -4.01 -7.13
CA GLU A 8 -3.09 -5.18 -7.38
C GLU A 8 -4.55 -4.90 -7.01
N GLY A 9 -5.46 -5.35 -7.88
CA GLY A 9 -6.89 -5.36 -7.58
C GLY A 9 -7.54 -3.97 -7.55
N HIS A 10 -8.51 -3.77 -6.66
CA HIS A 10 -9.43 -2.64 -6.69
C HIS A 10 -9.00 -1.44 -5.82
N THR A 11 -7.80 -1.45 -5.26
CA THR A 11 -7.28 -0.36 -4.42
C THR A 11 -6.81 0.86 -5.23
N GLU A 12 -6.73 0.73 -6.56
CA GLU A 12 -6.29 1.78 -7.47
C GLU A 12 -7.08 3.09 -7.37
N LYS A 13 -8.33 3.03 -6.91
CA LYS A 13 -9.19 4.22 -6.80
C LYS A 13 -8.97 5.01 -5.52
N VAL A 14 -8.67 4.34 -4.43
CA VAL A 14 -8.63 4.95 -3.10
C VAL A 14 -7.24 5.30 -2.63
N LEU A 15 -6.23 4.49 -2.97
CA LEU A 15 -4.86 4.68 -2.51
C LEU A 15 -4.24 6.02 -2.96
N PRO A 16 -4.39 6.48 -4.23
CA PRO A 16 -3.86 7.77 -4.63
C PRO A 16 -4.37 8.92 -3.77
N VAL A 17 -5.67 8.93 -3.46
CA VAL A 17 -6.28 9.96 -2.61
C VAL A 17 -5.77 9.86 -1.16
N PHE A 18 -5.67 8.64 -0.63
CA PHE A 18 -5.14 8.40 0.71
C PHE A 18 -3.69 8.89 0.86
N LEU A 19 -2.82 8.50 -0.06
CA LEU A 19 -1.41 8.88 -0.04
C LEU A 19 -1.21 10.38 -0.22
N LYS A 20 -1.99 11.03 -1.10
CA LYS A 20 -1.92 12.49 -1.32
C LYS A 20 -2.33 13.29 -0.09
N ARG A 21 -3.30 12.83 0.71
CA ARG A 21 -3.70 13.52 1.95
C ARG A 21 -2.55 13.66 2.95
N TRP A 22 -1.56 12.76 2.90
CA TRP A 22 -0.35 12.88 3.70
C TRP A 22 0.75 13.63 2.95
N LEU A 23 1.00 13.28 1.71
CA LEU A 23 2.15 13.74 0.93
C LEU A 23 2.06 15.24 0.59
N ASP A 24 0.90 15.74 0.16
CA ASP A 24 0.75 17.13 -0.28
C ASP A 24 1.08 18.15 0.84
N PRO A 25 0.59 17.98 2.10
CA PRO A 25 1.00 18.86 3.20
C PRO A 25 2.50 18.78 3.52
N GLN A 26 3.11 17.59 3.44
CA GLN A 26 4.54 17.43 3.67
C GLN A 26 5.37 18.17 2.60
N LEU A 27 5.00 18.05 1.33
CA LEU A 27 5.66 18.78 0.24
C LEU A 27 5.51 20.28 0.37
N ALA A 28 4.31 20.77 0.75
CA ALA A 28 4.06 22.19 0.96
C ALA A 28 4.94 22.79 2.07
N GLN A 29 5.25 22.07 3.15
CA GLN A 29 6.17 22.49 4.20
C GLN A 29 7.60 22.73 3.67
N HIS A 30 7.98 22.09 2.57
CA HIS A 30 9.26 22.24 1.89
C HIS A 30 9.20 23.19 0.68
N GLY A 31 8.10 23.94 0.52
CA GLY A 31 7.91 24.86 -0.60
C GLY A 31 7.66 24.19 -1.96
N ARG A 32 7.35 22.89 -1.96
CA ARG A 32 7.08 22.11 -3.18
C ARG A 32 5.59 22.11 -3.55
N GLN A 33 5.32 22.05 -4.83
CA GLN A 33 3.95 21.89 -5.34
C GLN A 33 3.46 20.45 -5.14
N PRO A 34 2.13 20.26 -4.99
CA PRO A 34 1.54 18.92 -4.98
C PRO A 34 1.89 18.12 -6.24
N VAL A 35 2.13 16.82 -6.08
CA VAL A 35 2.43 15.91 -7.18
C VAL A 35 1.24 15.02 -7.52
N GLY A 36 1.11 14.65 -8.80
CA GLY A 36 0.11 13.67 -9.21
C GLY A 36 0.44 12.24 -8.72
N ILE A 37 -0.57 11.40 -8.51
CA ILE A 37 -0.41 9.95 -8.36
C ILE A 37 -1.33 9.28 -9.36
N GLN A 38 -0.75 8.65 -10.38
CA GLN A 38 -1.46 7.89 -11.40
C GLN A 38 -1.43 6.41 -11.02
N ALA A 39 -2.58 5.83 -10.66
CA ALA A 39 -2.65 4.39 -10.43
C ALA A 39 -2.72 3.59 -11.73
N VAL A 40 -2.03 2.45 -11.73
CA VAL A 40 -2.06 1.43 -12.78
C VAL A 40 -2.37 0.10 -12.13
N ARG A 41 -3.50 -0.47 -12.51
CA ARG A 41 -3.99 -1.73 -11.98
C ARG A 41 -3.38 -2.93 -12.70
N PHE A 42 -3.07 -3.96 -11.91
CA PHE A 42 -2.81 -5.32 -12.37
C PHE A 42 -3.93 -6.24 -11.90
N GLU A 43 -4.26 -7.25 -12.70
CA GLU A 43 -5.36 -8.21 -12.40
C GLU A 43 -5.00 -9.19 -11.27
N GLY A 44 -3.75 -9.17 -10.79
CA GLY A 44 -3.26 -9.97 -9.68
C GLY A 44 -1.75 -9.99 -9.60
N GLN A 45 -1.23 -10.58 -8.51
CA GLN A 45 0.22 -10.64 -8.27
C GLN A 45 0.99 -11.36 -9.38
N ALA A 46 0.41 -12.41 -9.97
CA ALA A 46 1.06 -13.15 -11.05
C ALA A 46 1.29 -12.26 -12.29
N GLU A 47 0.30 -11.46 -12.69
CA GLU A 47 0.46 -10.48 -13.77
C GLU A 47 1.49 -9.42 -13.39
N PHE A 48 1.40 -8.89 -12.17
CA PHE A 48 2.35 -7.90 -11.68
C PHE A 48 3.79 -8.43 -11.78
N ILE A 49 4.05 -9.60 -11.19
CA ILE A 49 5.39 -10.20 -11.18
C ILE A 49 5.90 -10.45 -12.61
N ARG A 50 5.02 -10.89 -13.53
CA ARG A 50 5.39 -11.12 -14.93
C ARG A 50 5.75 -9.83 -15.64
N ASP A 51 4.92 -8.79 -15.54
CA ASP A 51 4.91 -7.64 -16.44
C ASP A 51 5.50 -6.36 -15.83
N VAL A 52 5.83 -6.35 -14.52
CA VAL A 52 6.27 -5.13 -13.81
C VAL A 52 7.46 -4.45 -14.49
N ALA A 53 8.47 -5.20 -14.92
CA ALA A 53 9.66 -4.64 -15.54
C ALA A 53 9.33 -3.93 -16.86
N GLN A 54 8.56 -4.57 -17.74
CA GLN A 54 8.14 -4.00 -19.01
C GLN A 54 7.28 -2.75 -18.81
N LYS A 55 6.25 -2.86 -17.94
CA LYS A 55 5.33 -1.72 -17.68
C LYS A 55 6.06 -0.55 -17.00
N ALA A 56 6.93 -0.80 -16.02
CA ALA A 56 7.71 0.26 -15.37
C ALA A 56 8.60 1.01 -16.36
N ASN A 57 9.31 0.30 -17.23
CA ASN A 57 10.18 0.89 -18.24
C ASN A 57 9.41 1.74 -19.27
N LEU A 58 8.16 1.40 -19.60
CA LEU A 58 7.31 2.25 -20.45
C LEU A 58 7.07 3.63 -19.85
N TYR A 59 6.87 3.72 -18.54
CA TYR A 59 6.66 5.00 -17.85
C TYR A 59 7.96 5.76 -17.60
N LEU A 60 9.02 5.05 -17.18
CA LEU A 60 10.29 5.65 -16.77
C LEU A 60 11.12 6.14 -17.97
N ASN A 61 11.00 5.48 -19.12
CA ASN A 61 11.69 5.87 -20.35
C ASN A 61 10.81 6.69 -21.31
N ALA A 62 9.64 7.16 -20.86
CA ALA A 62 8.77 7.98 -21.69
C ALA A 62 9.45 9.31 -22.05
N PRO A 63 9.25 9.83 -23.28
CA PRO A 63 9.85 11.09 -23.72
C PRO A 63 9.50 12.27 -22.82
N LYS A 64 8.27 12.29 -22.29
CA LYS A 64 7.82 13.26 -21.31
C LYS A 64 8.34 12.86 -19.92
N ARG A 65 9.39 13.52 -19.49
CA ARG A 65 10.03 13.28 -18.18
C ARG A 65 9.23 13.85 -17.01
N ASP A 66 7.94 13.51 -16.89
CA ASP A 66 7.05 13.98 -15.84
C ASP A 66 6.83 12.94 -14.71
N VAL A 67 7.49 11.78 -14.80
CA VAL A 67 7.41 10.70 -13.81
C VAL A 67 8.57 10.82 -12.82
N ILE A 68 8.24 11.06 -11.55
CA ILE A 68 9.21 11.09 -10.45
C ILE A 68 9.76 9.69 -10.20
N ALA A 69 8.84 8.74 -10.04
CA ALA A 69 9.15 7.32 -9.85
C ALA A 69 7.94 6.45 -10.18
N VAL A 70 8.20 5.16 -10.43
CA VAL A 70 7.19 4.11 -10.41
C VAL A 70 7.27 3.40 -9.07
N ILE A 71 6.16 3.36 -8.35
CA ILE A 71 6.01 2.71 -7.05
C ILE A 71 5.18 1.44 -7.23
N GLY A 72 5.75 0.28 -6.99
CA GLY A 72 5.02 -0.97 -6.87
C GLY A 72 4.47 -1.13 -5.44
N LEU A 73 3.20 -1.47 -5.30
CA LEU A 73 2.58 -1.76 -4.01
C LEU A 73 1.73 -3.02 -4.13
N LEU A 74 2.14 -4.06 -3.43
CA LEU A 74 1.45 -5.37 -3.36
C LEU A 74 1.12 -5.73 -1.92
N ASP A 75 0.11 -6.57 -1.75
CA ASP A 75 -0.10 -7.26 -0.48
C ASP A 75 1.01 -8.32 -0.29
N LEU A 76 1.60 -8.39 0.91
CA LEU A 76 2.63 -9.39 1.24
C LEU A 76 2.04 -10.78 1.45
N TYR A 77 0.75 -10.85 1.81
CA TYR A 77 0.00 -12.08 1.99
C TYR A 77 -0.41 -12.69 0.64
N GLY A 78 -0.24 -14.02 0.52
CA GLY A 78 -0.67 -14.74 -0.69
C GLY A 78 0.22 -14.50 -1.91
N ALA A 79 1.38 -13.89 -1.75
CA ALA A 79 2.29 -13.60 -2.84
C ALA A 79 2.69 -14.87 -3.60
N SER A 80 2.53 -14.85 -4.92
CA SER A 80 3.02 -15.88 -5.84
C SER A 80 4.54 -15.79 -6.06
N LEU A 81 5.25 -15.14 -5.12
CA LEU A 81 6.71 -15.01 -5.19
C LEU A 81 7.39 -16.30 -4.73
N PRO A 82 8.42 -16.75 -5.42
CA PRO A 82 9.15 -17.97 -5.07
C PRO A 82 10.13 -17.69 -3.90
N TYR A 83 9.57 -17.48 -2.70
CA TYR A 83 10.38 -17.22 -1.53
C TYR A 83 11.36 -18.36 -1.25
N PRO A 84 12.64 -18.06 -0.99
CA PRO A 84 13.57 -19.03 -0.45
C PRO A 84 13.04 -19.65 0.87
N ALA A 85 13.36 -20.92 1.12
CA ALA A 85 12.82 -21.67 2.26
C ALA A 85 13.23 -21.06 3.63
N ASP A 86 14.32 -20.33 3.68
CA ASP A 86 14.83 -19.62 4.87
C ASP A 86 14.07 -18.32 5.18
N LYS A 87 13.26 -17.79 4.23
CA LYS A 87 12.46 -16.56 4.42
C LYS A 87 11.12 -16.90 5.08
N THR A 88 11.14 -17.09 6.39
CA THR A 88 9.98 -17.55 7.16
C THR A 88 9.19 -16.42 7.83
N THR A 89 9.81 -15.28 8.13
CA THR A 89 9.15 -14.13 8.75
C THR A 89 8.60 -13.13 7.72
N ALA A 90 7.63 -12.30 8.13
CA ALA A 90 7.12 -11.22 7.29
C ALA A 90 8.22 -10.23 6.90
N THR A 91 9.12 -9.92 7.83
CA THR A 91 10.26 -9.02 7.61
C THR A 91 11.23 -9.57 6.56
N ASP A 92 11.60 -10.85 6.67
CA ASP A 92 12.51 -11.48 5.72
C ASP A 92 11.90 -11.57 4.32
N ARG A 93 10.60 -11.91 4.25
CA ARG A 93 9.86 -11.96 2.99
C ARG A 93 9.74 -10.59 2.36
N TYR A 94 9.44 -9.55 3.14
CA TYR A 94 9.38 -8.17 2.66
C TYR A 94 10.72 -7.75 2.05
N ALA A 95 11.80 -7.90 2.80
CA ALA A 95 13.13 -7.49 2.34
C ALA A 95 13.56 -8.23 1.07
N TRP A 96 13.38 -9.55 1.04
CA TRP A 96 13.73 -10.36 -0.13
C TRP A 96 12.87 -10.02 -1.34
N ALA A 97 11.55 -9.90 -1.18
CA ALA A 97 10.63 -9.61 -2.29
C ALA A 97 10.85 -8.21 -2.87
N LYS A 98 11.13 -7.22 -2.00
CA LYS A 98 11.49 -5.86 -2.42
C LYS A 98 12.71 -5.89 -3.32
N GLN A 99 13.80 -6.48 -2.85
CA GLN A 99 15.04 -6.58 -3.61
C GLN A 99 14.84 -7.35 -4.91
N HIS A 100 14.16 -8.49 -4.86
CA HIS A 100 13.89 -9.33 -6.04
C HIS A 100 13.15 -8.59 -7.16
N LEU A 101 12.14 -7.78 -6.81
CA LEU A 101 11.36 -7.03 -7.80
C LEU A 101 12.10 -5.77 -8.27
N GLU A 102 12.83 -5.10 -7.40
CA GLU A 102 13.67 -3.96 -7.77
C GLU A 102 14.81 -4.38 -8.72
N ASP A 103 15.47 -5.50 -8.45
CA ASP A 103 16.49 -6.08 -9.34
C ASP A 103 15.90 -6.49 -10.70
N LYS A 104 14.67 -7.04 -10.69
CA LYS A 104 13.97 -7.42 -11.92
C LYS A 104 13.67 -6.23 -12.82
N VAL A 105 13.28 -5.09 -12.25
CA VAL A 105 13.01 -3.86 -13.00
C VAL A 105 14.33 -3.16 -13.39
N ALA A 106 15.34 -3.23 -12.53
CA ALA A 106 16.68 -2.69 -12.73
C ALA A 106 16.70 -1.19 -13.11
N HIS A 107 15.83 -0.39 -12.47
CA HIS A 107 15.75 1.05 -12.75
C HIS A 107 15.76 1.87 -11.46
N GLN A 108 16.59 2.91 -11.37
CA GLN A 108 16.81 3.73 -10.17
C GLN A 108 15.56 4.44 -9.67
N GLN A 109 14.59 4.72 -10.53
CA GLN A 109 13.31 5.36 -10.17
C GLN A 109 12.17 4.35 -9.96
N PHE A 110 12.48 3.06 -9.84
CA PHE A 110 11.50 2.06 -9.41
C PHE A 110 11.68 1.75 -7.92
N ARG A 111 10.57 1.71 -7.17
CA ARG A 111 10.54 1.30 -5.76
C ARG A 111 9.44 0.30 -5.55
N GLN A 112 9.79 -0.83 -4.91
CA GLN A 112 8.81 -1.83 -4.52
C GLN A 112 8.49 -1.69 -3.03
N HIS A 113 7.20 -1.63 -2.71
CA HIS A 113 6.67 -1.67 -1.36
C HIS A 113 5.62 -2.79 -1.23
N PHE A 114 5.38 -3.20 0.01
CA PHE A 114 4.34 -4.17 0.34
C PHE A 114 3.52 -3.65 1.51
N ALA A 115 2.19 -3.82 1.43
CA ALA A 115 1.37 -3.81 2.63
C ALA A 115 1.64 -5.10 3.40
N VAL A 116 2.05 -4.98 4.67
CA VAL A 116 2.34 -6.15 5.49
C VAL A 116 1.04 -6.85 5.81
N HIS A 117 0.92 -8.09 5.36
CA HIS A 117 -0.25 -8.88 5.10
C HIS A 117 -1.09 -8.34 3.94
N GLU A 118 -1.86 -7.28 4.15
CA GLU A 118 -2.79 -6.66 3.18
C GLU A 118 -2.97 -5.18 3.51
N THR A 119 -3.45 -4.39 2.55
CA THR A 119 -3.78 -2.97 2.77
C THR A 119 -4.84 -2.77 3.85
N GLU A 120 -5.68 -3.76 4.14
CA GLU A 120 -6.64 -3.74 5.25
C GLU A 120 -5.97 -3.61 6.63
N ALA A 121 -4.71 -4.02 6.79
CA ALA A 121 -3.97 -3.77 8.02
C ALA A 121 -3.90 -2.28 8.35
N TRP A 122 -3.76 -1.42 7.33
CA TRP A 122 -3.71 0.02 7.53
C TRP A 122 -5.02 0.57 8.10
N LEU A 123 -6.17 0.00 7.71
CA LEU A 123 -7.48 0.37 8.27
C LEU A 123 -7.56 0.06 9.77
N LEU A 124 -6.91 -1.02 10.22
CA LEU A 124 -6.87 -1.41 11.63
C LEU A 124 -6.10 -0.41 12.50
N SER A 125 -5.31 0.50 11.92
CA SER A 125 -4.60 1.53 12.68
C SER A 125 -5.53 2.50 13.42
N SER A 126 -6.78 2.67 12.95
CA SER A 126 -7.77 3.55 13.55
C SER A 126 -9.12 2.85 13.75
N VAL A 127 -9.41 2.48 14.99
CA VAL A 127 -10.71 1.86 15.33
C VAL A 127 -11.89 2.81 15.08
N ASN A 128 -11.66 4.12 15.09
CA ASN A 128 -12.72 5.12 15.00
C ASN A 128 -13.37 5.26 13.62
N ILE A 129 -12.74 4.72 12.58
CA ILE A 129 -13.31 4.74 11.23
C ILE A 129 -14.41 3.68 11.02
N PHE A 130 -14.45 2.67 11.90
CA PHE A 130 -15.38 1.54 11.80
C PHE A 130 -16.75 1.85 12.43
N PRO A 131 -17.82 1.18 11.96
CA PRO A 131 -19.11 1.20 12.63
C PRO A 131 -19.00 0.76 14.11
N ALA A 132 -19.90 1.28 14.96
CA ALA A 132 -19.86 1.05 16.39
C ALA A 132 -19.85 -0.45 16.76
N GLU A 133 -20.62 -1.26 16.03
CA GLU A 133 -20.77 -2.69 16.23
C GLU A 133 -19.46 -3.46 15.95
N ILE A 134 -18.62 -2.94 15.06
CA ILE A 134 -17.35 -3.56 14.65
C ILE A 134 -16.22 -3.15 15.60
N LYS A 135 -16.24 -1.93 16.12
CA LYS A 135 -15.17 -1.35 16.97
C LYS A 135 -14.77 -2.26 18.13
N ALA A 136 -15.72 -2.81 18.86
CA ALA A 136 -15.45 -3.63 20.04
C ALA A 136 -14.59 -4.87 19.74
N GLY A 137 -14.73 -5.44 18.53
CA GLY A 137 -13.95 -6.60 18.08
C GLY A 137 -12.53 -6.25 17.61
N LEU A 138 -12.19 -4.96 17.47
CA LEU A 138 -10.93 -4.50 16.90
C LEU A 138 -9.95 -3.89 17.91
N VAL A 139 -10.38 -3.54 19.11
CA VAL A 139 -9.57 -2.76 20.09
C VAL A 139 -8.17 -3.36 20.30
N SER A 140 -8.06 -4.67 20.45
CA SER A 140 -6.75 -5.34 20.64
C SER A 140 -5.87 -5.41 19.39
N LYS A 141 -6.40 -5.05 18.22
CA LYS A 141 -5.71 -5.17 16.92
C LYS A 141 -5.16 -3.85 16.38
N THR A 142 -5.47 -2.74 17.05
CA THR A 142 -5.19 -1.39 16.53
C THR A 142 -3.85 -0.79 16.97
N GLN A 143 -3.16 -1.41 17.92
CA GLN A 143 -1.85 -0.93 18.39
C GLN A 143 -0.72 -1.33 17.43
N HIS A 144 -0.77 -2.57 16.93
CA HIS A 144 0.20 -3.13 16.00
C HIS A 144 -0.51 -3.78 14.81
N PRO A 145 -1.10 -2.97 13.91
CA PRO A 145 -1.98 -3.49 12.86
C PRO A 145 -1.29 -4.48 11.91
N GLU A 146 0.01 -4.28 11.66
CA GLU A 146 0.82 -5.12 10.78
C GLU A 146 1.36 -6.39 11.45
N GLN A 147 1.03 -6.64 12.71
CA GLN A 147 1.33 -7.89 13.42
C GLN A 147 0.14 -8.86 13.48
N VAL A 148 -0.91 -8.58 12.74
CA VAL A 148 -2.07 -9.47 12.62
C VAL A 148 -1.65 -10.78 11.95
N ASN A 149 -2.12 -11.91 12.48
CA ASN A 149 -1.66 -13.24 12.10
C ASN A 149 -1.95 -13.58 10.63
N PHE A 150 -1.01 -14.25 9.97
CA PHE A 150 -1.20 -14.81 8.63
C PHE A 150 -2.37 -15.81 8.52
N ASN A 151 -2.71 -16.53 9.58
CA ASN A 151 -3.84 -17.48 9.58
C ASN A 151 -5.21 -16.78 9.53
N GLU A 152 -5.29 -15.54 10.00
CA GLU A 152 -6.46 -14.68 9.88
C GLU A 152 -6.00 -13.30 9.39
N PRO A 153 -5.76 -13.14 8.08
CA PRO A 153 -5.33 -11.87 7.53
C PRO A 153 -6.40 -10.79 7.73
N PRO A 154 -6.01 -9.50 7.71
CA PRO A 154 -6.89 -8.38 8.02
C PRO A 154 -8.25 -8.41 7.33
N ALA A 155 -8.32 -8.74 6.05
CA ALA A 155 -9.58 -8.82 5.32
C ALA A 155 -10.50 -9.94 5.85
N LYS A 156 -9.94 -11.12 6.20
CA LYS A 156 -10.72 -12.22 6.80
C LYS A 156 -11.21 -11.85 8.20
N LEU A 157 -10.37 -11.20 9.01
CA LEU A 157 -10.78 -10.68 10.31
C LEU A 157 -11.96 -9.71 10.17
N LEU A 158 -11.88 -8.76 9.25
CA LEU A 158 -12.96 -7.81 8.98
C LEU A 158 -14.21 -8.53 8.50
N ASP A 159 -14.11 -9.46 7.55
CA ASP A 159 -15.26 -10.21 7.04
C ASP A 159 -15.98 -10.98 8.15
N ARG A 160 -15.23 -11.68 9.01
CA ARG A 160 -15.79 -12.39 10.17
C ARG A 160 -16.50 -11.45 11.13
N LEU A 161 -15.92 -10.28 11.44
CA LEU A 161 -16.52 -9.31 12.34
C LEU A 161 -17.78 -8.69 11.72
N TYR A 162 -17.74 -8.28 10.46
CA TYR A 162 -18.92 -7.74 9.77
C TYR A 162 -20.04 -8.76 9.73
N LEU A 163 -19.75 -10.01 9.32
CA LEU A 163 -20.76 -11.07 9.27
C LEU A 163 -21.38 -11.32 10.66
N SER A 164 -20.57 -11.45 11.70
CA SER A 164 -21.04 -11.75 13.05
C SER A 164 -21.83 -10.62 13.72
N LYS A 165 -21.54 -9.36 13.38
CA LYS A 165 -22.13 -8.18 14.04
C LYS A 165 -23.23 -7.51 13.23
N THR A 166 -23.17 -7.60 11.90
CA THR A 166 -24.12 -6.89 11.02
C THR A 166 -24.87 -7.82 10.07
N ASN A 167 -24.59 -9.13 10.10
CA ASN A 167 -25.12 -10.14 9.17
C ASN A 167 -24.82 -9.79 7.68
N ARG A 168 -23.70 -9.10 7.42
CA ARG A 168 -23.24 -8.72 6.08
C ARG A 168 -21.75 -8.99 5.95
N HIS A 169 -21.31 -9.42 4.78
CA HIS A 169 -19.90 -9.59 4.49
C HIS A 169 -19.18 -8.25 4.32
N TYR A 170 -17.93 -8.18 4.77
CA TYR A 170 -17.02 -7.10 4.42
C TYR A 170 -16.70 -7.16 2.91
N LYS A 171 -16.90 -6.04 2.22
CA LYS A 171 -16.59 -5.92 0.79
C LYS A 171 -15.46 -4.92 0.60
N LYS A 172 -14.28 -5.40 0.20
CA LYS A 172 -13.06 -4.60 -0.02
C LYS A 172 -13.35 -3.34 -0.85
N VAL A 173 -14.07 -3.50 -1.98
CA VAL A 173 -14.38 -2.41 -2.91
C VAL A 173 -15.34 -1.37 -2.32
N VAL A 174 -16.29 -1.76 -1.49
CA VAL A 174 -17.29 -0.86 -0.91
C VAL A 174 -16.82 -0.37 0.45
N ASN A 175 -16.74 -1.29 1.43
CA ASN A 175 -16.40 -0.95 2.80
C ASN A 175 -14.96 -0.45 2.92
N GLY A 176 -14.01 -1.09 2.22
CA GLY A 176 -12.61 -0.64 2.21
C GLY A 176 -12.47 0.78 1.69
N THR A 177 -13.13 1.12 0.57
CA THR A 177 -13.11 2.48 0.02
C THR A 177 -13.66 3.51 1.01
N GLU A 178 -14.80 3.23 1.66
CA GLU A 178 -15.39 4.11 2.65
C GLU A 178 -14.49 4.31 3.88
N LEU A 179 -13.86 3.23 4.34
CA LEU A 179 -12.97 3.26 5.50
C LEU A 179 -11.67 4.02 5.18
N PHE A 180 -11.05 3.81 4.02
CA PHE A 180 -9.89 4.59 3.59
C PHE A 180 -10.19 6.08 3.44
N ALA A 181 -11.40 6.45 3.01
CA ALA A 181 -11.81 7.85 2.95
C ALA A 181 -11.86 8.51 4.35
N LYS A 182 -12.18 7.72 5.39
CA LYS A 182 -12.25 8.18 6.79
C LYS A 182 -10.92 8.06 7.53
N LEU A 183 -10.01 7.19 7.07
CA LEU A 183 -8.72 6.97 7.73
C LEU A 183 -7.84 8.19 7.59
N ASP A 184 -7.41 8.76 8.72
CA ASP A 184 -6.34 9.74 8.74
C ASP A 184 -5.02 9.06 8.39
N PRO A 185 -4.35 9.47 7.30
CA PRO A 185 -3.09 8.85 6.90
C PRO A 185 -1.96 9.03 7.92
N GLU A 186 -2.00 10.08 8.76
CA GLU A 186 -1.02 10.28 9.84
C GLU A 186 -1.12 9.19 10.91
N ILE A 187 -2.34 8.71 11.21
CA ILE A 187 -2.54 7.59 12.14
C ILE A 187 -1.94 6.29 11.56
N ALA A 188 -2.17 6.04 10.27
CA ALA A 188 -1.58 4.88 9.61
C ALA A 188 -0.05 5.00 9.53
N TYR A 189 0.48 6.16 9.20
CA TYR A 189 1.92 6.47 9.19
C TYR A 189 2.57 6.17 10.56
N SER A 190 1.93 6.57 11.65
CA SER A 190 2.48 6.37 13.00
C SER A 190 2.46 4.93 13.49
N LYS A 191 1.52 4.10 13.00
CA LYS A 191 1.29 2.73 13.51
C LYS A 191 1.67 1.60 12.56
N CYS A 192 1.85 1.91 11.27
CA CYS A 192 2.13 0.92 10.23
C CYS A 192 3.51 1.20 9.62
N PRO A 193 4.57 0.46 10.02
CA PRO A 193 5.91 0.62 9.47
C PRO A 193 5.98 0.55 7.94
N SER A 194 5.14 -0.26 7.29
CA SER A 194 5.11 -0.32 5.82
C SER A 194 4.55 0.95 5.18
N VAL A 195 3.51 1.56 5.77
CA VAL A 195 2.97 2.87 5.35
C VAL A 195 4.02 3.96 5.52
N LYS A 196 4.68 3.97 6.70
CA LYS A 196 5.75 4.92 6.97
C LYS A 196 6.86 4.83 5.93
N SER A 197 7.36 3.63 5.67
CA SER A 197 8.42 3.41 4.67
C SER A 197 8.00 3.85 3.27
N LEU A 198 6.77 3.57 2.86
CA LEU A 198 6.23 4.00 1.57
C LEU A 198 6.17 5.53 1.46
N LEU A 199 5.61 6.20 2.46
CA LEU A 199 5.40 7.65 2.44
C LEU A 199 6.71 8.41 2.57
N ASP A 200 7.65 7.97 3.43
CA ASP A 200 8.98 8.54 3.55
C ASP A 200 9.74 8.46 2.21
N ASP A 201 9.68 7.31 1.53
CA ASP A 201 10.35 7.09 0.24
C ASP A 201 9.74 8.00 -0.85
N MET A 202 8.40 8.10 -0.91
CA MET A 202 7.72 9.01 -1.84
C MET A 202 8.07 10.47 -1.57
N GLN A 203 8.10 10.90 -0.32
CA GLN A 203 8.48 12.27 0.05
C GLN A 203 9.92 12.57 -0.38
N GLN A 204 10.86 11.69 -0.03
CA GLN A 204 12.27 11.85 -0.37
C GLN A 204 12.47 11.93 -1.90
N LEU A 205 11.82 11.05 -2.67
CA LEU A 205 11.89 11.06 -4.13
C LEU A 205 11.33 12.35 -4.73
N ALA A 206 10.21 12.85 -4.20
CA ALA A 206 9.62 14.10 -4.67
C ALA A 206 10.50 15.31 -4.34
N LEU A 207 11.13 15.35 -3.16
CA LEU A 207 12.02 16.44 -2.76
C LEU A 207 13.34 16.43 -3.54
N SER A 208 13.85 15.27 -3.88
CA SER A 208 15.10 15.10 -4.64
C SER A 208 14.93 15.33 -6.14
N HIS A 209 13.69 15.30 -6.64
CA HIS A 209 13.44 15.46 -8.07
C HIS A 209 13.56 16.95 -8.46
N PRO A 210 14.33 17.30 -9.52
CA PRO A 210 14.35 18.67 -10.04
C PRO A 210 12.96 19.11 -10.51
N GLU A 211 12.64 20.38 -10.32
CA GLU A 211 11.39 21.01 -10.81
C GLU A 211 11.38 21.20 -12.32
#